data_64cb657e6e0bf4cb5849c104edff30f0
#
_entry.id   64cb657e6e0bf4cb5849c104edff30f0
#
_cell.length_a   1.000
_cell.length_b   1.000
_cell.length_c   1.000
_cell.angle_alpha   90.00
_cell.angle_beta   90.00
_cell.angle_gamma   90.00
#
_symmetry.space_group_name_H-M   'P 1'
#
loop_
_entity.id
_entity.type
_entity.pdbx_description
1 polymer ?
#
loop_
_entity_poly.entity_id
_entity_poly.type
_entity_poly.pdbx_seq_one_letter_code
_entity_poly.pdbx_strand_id
1 'polypeptide(L)'
;MNKNLSALSLLWISITSMVGSGWLFGSLYSAHFAGPAAIIAWPLAGLLLLFVALSYAELGTMFPQSDSLACLPLYTHGRLTSVIMSSMTWFGLAILPVIETQGVIQYASNYIPGIVTHFGVYYRNTPLGYMLSLVVLMSFVLLNYFGIGLFARINAAFTVWKIIIPTLTVVSLITMSYHPENFFQYGGFMPYGWQGIMAAMSSGGVLFSLLGFRQVIIMMGEIKKPGKYIPLILAGSLLFTTLLYTGLQWSFIGSVSEQALTKGWVNLSFTGEAGPFAALAALAGMVWLSVLLYVDAFISPYSTGLVYSTTAAHMLSSMDLVIQTPQVFAKRNKYQVPWVSLGVNFLLAATMSLVLHGWQEMSAFLVAILMVSYSIGPIALVCLRKQLPNYQRPFRLQGGNLIAFIGFYVCTVGVYWAGFHSVRKLLVITVLGLVCSFLYCFIKNTHRGLDSKQALWFIVYLFGLSVFSYFGNYGGKHILPQYWDLLALLLFSLFVFGLAILSRKPSTHTRRLVAEHVQQTGKNELTK
;
A
#
# COMPACT_ATOMS: atom_id res chain seq x y z
N MET A 1 17.56 19.86 -7.41
CA MET A 1 17.80 18.46 -6.99
C MET A 1 18.80 17.84 -7.98
N ASN A 2 19.91 17.32 -7.51
CA ASN A 2 20.83 16.60 -8.39
C ASN A 2 20.14 15.32 -8.87
N LYS A 3 19.85 15.23 -10.18
CA LYS A 3 19.29 14.03 -10.83
C LYS A 3 20.32 12.90 -10.85
N ASN A 4 20.54 12.25 -9.71
CA ASN A 4 21.65 11.33 -9.49
C ASN A 4 21.23 9.86 -9.37
N LEU A 5 19.93 9.55 -9.32
CA LEU A 5 19.49 8.16 -9.25
C LEU A 5 19.59 7.47 -10.61
N SER A 6 20.20 6.28 -10.62
CA SER A 6 20.15 5.40 -11.78
C SER A 6 18.79 4.70 -11.87
N ALA A 7 18.41 4.26 -13.08
CA ALA A 7 17.19 3.47 -13.27
C ALA A 7 17.22 2.18 -12.43
N LEU A 8 18.38 1.55 -12.32
CA LEU A 8 18.59 0.34 -11.52
C LEU A 8 18.41 0.62 -10.02
N SER A 9 18.93 1.75 -9.52
CA SER A 9 18.74 2.13 -8.12
C SER A 9 17.26 2.36 -7.79
N LEU A 10 16.50 3.00 -8.68
CA LEU A 10 15.07 3.22 -8.49
C LEU A 10 14.27 1.91 -8.57
N LEU A 11 14.67 0.96 -9.43
CA LEU A 11 14.10 -0.39 -9.49
C LEU A 11 14.28 -1.12 -8.13
N TRP A 12 15.49 -1.09 -7.57
CA TRP A 12 15.75 -1.71 -6.27
C TRP A 12 14.99 -1.05 -5.13
N ILE A 13 14.89 0.28 -5.13
CA ILE A 13 14.07 1.02 -4.14
C ILE A 13 12.61 0.58 -4.23
N SER A 14 12.07 0.39 -5.44
CA SER A 14 10.71 -0.11 -5.63
C SER A 14 10.52 -1.52 -5.07
N ILE A 15 11.41 -2.44 -5.42
CA ILE A 15 11.35 -3.84 -4.95
C ILE A 15 11.44 -3.87 -3.43
N THR A 16 12.40 -3.17 -2.82
CA THR A 16 12.59 -3.19 -1.37
C THR A 16 11.49 -2.47 -0.59
N SER A 17 10.76 -1.55 -1.22
CA SER A 17 9.55 -0.93 -0.64
C SER A 17 8.36 -1.90 -0.60
N MET A 18 8.36 -2.93 -1.43
CA MET A 18 7.35 -4.01 -1.42
C MET A 18 7.76 -5.15 -0.47
N VAL A 19 9.07 -5.40 -0.29
CA VAL A 19 9.56 -6.47 0.60
C VAL A 19 9.69 -5.93 2.03
N GLY A 20 8.61 -6.02 2.78
CA GLY A 20 8.49 -5.65 4.21
C GLY A 20 7.93 -6.84 5.01
N SER A 21 7.03 -6.57 5.94
CA SER A 21 6.33 -7.63 6.70
C SER A 21 5.41 -8.51 5.83
N GLY A 22 5.06 -8.05 4.63
CA GLY A 22 4.14 -8.76 3.72
C GLY A 22 4.60 -10.16 3.34
N TRP A 23 5.89 -10.37 3.07
CA TRP A 23 6.40 -11.68 2.73
C TRP A 23 6.43 -12.65 3.91
N LEU A 24 6.59 -12.12 5.14
CA LEU A 24 6.66 -12.92 6.36
C LEU A 24 5.32 -13.57 6.71
N PHE A 25 4.21 -12.90 6.42
CA PHE A 25 2.87 -13.31 6.85
C PHE A 25 1.92 -13.64 5.70
N GLY A 26 2.12 -13.02 4.54
CA GLY A 26 1.17 -13.12 3.42
C GLY A 26 0.91 -14.55 2.99
N SER A 27 1.91 -15.43 3.01
CA SER A 27 1.74 -16.83 2.63
C SER A 27 0.86 -17.62 3.61
N LEU A 28 0.98 -17.38 4.91
CA LEU A 28 0.13 -18.01 5.92
C LEU A 28 -1.32 -17.55 5.77
N TYR A 29 -1.55 -16.24 5.81
CA TYR A 29 -2.92 -15.70 5.80
C TYR A 29 -3.63 -15.92 4.46
N SER A 30 -2.93 -15.86 3.33
CA SER A 30 -3.54 -16.21 2.05
C SER A 30 -3.88 -17.70 1.94
N ALA A 31 -3.07 -18.59 2.53
CA ALA A 31 -3.38 -20.01 2.61
C ALA A 31 -4.62 -20.30 3.47
N HIS A 32 -4.86 -19.56 4.56
CA HIS A 32 -6.09 -19.66 5.34
C HIS A 32 -7.35 -19.39 4.51
N PHE A 33 -7.29 -18.43 3.57
CA PHE A 33 -8.43 -18.07 2.72
C PHE A 33 -8.59 -18.95 1.48
N ALA A 34 -7.50 -19.36 0.85
CA ALA A 34 -7.56 -20.00 -0.47
C ALA A 34 -6.98 -21.42 -0.51
N GLY A 35 -6.35 -21.88 0.58
CA GLY A 35 -5.60 -23.13 0.58
C GLY A 35 -4.47 -23.08 -0.46
N PRO A 36 -4.20 -24.19 -1.18
CA PRO A 36 -3.18 -24.23 -2.22
C PRO A 36 -3.39 -23.21 -3.35
N ALA A 37 -4.64 -22.88 -3.67
CA ALA A 37 -4.99 -21.89 -4.69
C ALA A 37 -4.52 -20.46 -4.36
N ALA A 38 -4.04 -20.20 -3.15
CA ALA A 38 -3.36 -18.94 -2.80
C ALA A 38 -2.19 -18.61 -3.73
N ILE A 39 -1.56 -19.62 -4.36
CA ILE A 39 -0.53 -19.42 -5.39
C ILE A 39 -1.05 -18.57 -6.56
N ILE A 40 -2.32 -18.75 -6.96
CA ILE A 40 -2.94 -17.97 -8.04
C ILE A 40 -3.16 -16.51 -7.64
N ALA A 41 -3.40 -16.24 -6.35
CA ALA A 41 -3.67 -14.89 -5.88
C ALA A 41 -2.52 -13.92 -6.15
N TRP A 42 -1.26 -14.35 -6.06
CA TRP A 42 -0.09 -13.52 -6.27
C TRP A 42 0.06 -13.04 -7.72
N PRO A 43 0.15 -13.91 -8.74
CA PRO A 43 0.25 -13.46 -10.13
C PRO A 43 -1.00 -12.69 -10.59
N LEU A 44 -2.18 -13.05 -10.10
CA LEU A 44 -3.40 -12.33 -10.39
C LEU A 44 -3.37 -10.91 -9.81
N ALA A 45 -2.96 -10.75 -8.56
CA ALA A 45 -2.82 -9.43 -7.93
C ALA A 45 -1.76 -8.57 -8.64
N GLY A 46 -0.61 -9.15 -8.99
CA GLY A 46 0.43 -8.46 -9.76
C GLY A 46 -0.07 -7.98 -11.11
N LEU A 47 -0.81 -8.82 -11.85
CA LEU A 47 -1.43 -8.45 -13.13
C LEU A 47 -2.45 -7.32 -12.96
N LEU A 48 -3.32 -7.42 -11.95
CA LEU A 48 -4.34 -6.40 -11.70
C LEU A 48 -3.71 -5.05 -11.31
N LEU A 49 -2.71 -5.06 -10.44
CA LEU A 49 -1.99 -3.85 -10.04
C LEU A 49 -1.19 -3.22 -11.18
N LEU A 50 -0.78 -4.00 -12.19
CA LEU A 50 -0.10 -3.48 -13.36
C LEU A 50 -0.97 -2.47 -14.12
N PHE A 51 -2.30 -2.67 -14.22
CA PHE A 51 -3.21 -1.70 -14.84
C PHE A 51 -3.23 -0.36 -14.09
N VAL A 52 -3.17 -0.42 -12.77
CA VAL A 52 -3.06 0.78 -11.93
C VAL A 52 -1.70 1.46 -12.13
N ALA A 53 -0.62 0.69 -12.06
CA ALA A 53 0.76 1.18 -12.20
C ALA A 53 1.01 1.84 -13.58
N LEU A 54 0.49 1.27 -14.67
CA LEU A 54 0.61 1.82 -16.01
C LEU A 54 -0.11 3.17 -16.15
N SER A 55 -1.26 3.35 -15.48
CA SER A 55 -1.94 4.65 -15.43
C SER A 55 -1.06 5.72 -14.78
N TYR A 56 -0.40 5.37 -13.69
CA TYR A 56 0.56 6.24 -13.02
C TYR A 56 1.85 6.44 -13.81
N ALA A 57 2.26 5.47 -14.63
CA ALA A 57 3.44 5.61 -15.47
C ALA A 57 3.32 6.78 -16.47
N GLU A 58 2.18 6.94 -17.15
CA GLU A 58 1.95 8.09 -18.03
C GLU A 58 1.92 9.40 -17.24
N LEU A 59 1.15 9.44 -16.17
CA LEU A 59 1.02 10.64 -15.32
C LEU A 59 2.36 11.09 -14.72
N GLY A 60 3.13 10.13 -14.24
CA GLY A 60 4.42 10.39 -13.65
C GLY A 60 5.45 10.91 -14.65
N THR A 61 5.40 10.44 -15.90
CA THR A 61 6.28 10.98 -16.95
C THR A 61 5.84 12.36 -17.44
N MET A 62 4.53 12.70 -17.32
CA MET A 62 4.04 14.06 -17.57
C MET A 62 4.50 15.07 -16.52
N PHE A 63 4.47 14.67 -15.26
CA PHE A 63 4.77 15.52 -14.11
C PHE A 63 5.85 14.87 -13.23
N PRO A 64 7.13 14.90 -13.65
CA PRO A 64 8.20 14.19 -12.94
C PRO A 64 8.68 14.97 -11.71
N GLN A 65 7.76 15.25 -10.78
CA GLN A 65 8.00 15.97 -9.53
C GLN A 65 7.48 15.14 -8.36
N SER A 66 8.13 15.21 -7.22
CA SER A 66 7.81 14.39 -6.04
C SER A 66 6.44 14.69 -5.42
N ASP A 67 5.92 15.90 -5.62
CA ASP A 67 4.62 16.39 -5.14
C ASP A 67 3.47 16.19 -6.15
N SER A 68 3.78 15.71 -7.36
CA SER A 68 2.81 15.54 -8.44
C SER A 68 1.59 14.69 -8.05
N LEU A 69 1.79 13.68 -7.19
CA LEU A 69 0.68 12.82 -6.74
C LEU A 69 -0.38 13.57 -5.93
N ALA A 70 0.02 14.54 -5.10
CA ALA A 70 -0.89 15.39 -4.36
C ALA A 70 -1.60 16.40 -5.29
N CYS A 71 -0.90 16.82 -6.36
CA CYS A 71 -1.41 17.81 -7.31
C CYS A 71 -2.36 17.22 -8.36
N LEU A 72 -2.28 15.91 -8.69
CA LEU A 72 -3.15 15.29 -9.70
C LEU A 72 -4.65 15.54 -9.48
N PRO A 73 -5.21 15.29 -8.27
CA PRO A 73 -6.62 15.59 -8.02
C PRO A 73 -6.93 17.09 -8.06
N LEU A 74 -5.98 17.96 -7.69
CA LEU A 74 -6.11 19.41 -7.78
C LEU A 74 -6.26 19.87 -9.23
N TYR A 75 -5.42 19.38 -10.13
CA TYR A 75 -5.48 19.73 -11.56
C TYR A 75 -6.76 19.26 -12.22
N THR A 76 -7.27 18.09 -11.82
CA THR A 76 -8.41 17.46 -12.49
C THR A 76 -9.76 17.88 -11.91
N HIS A 77 -9.89 17.93 -10.58
CA HIS A 77 -11.17 18.12 -9.89
C HIS A 77 -11.18 19.28 -8.89
N GLY A 78 -10.05 19.92 -8.64
CA GLY A 78 -9.95 21.07 -7.75
C GLY A 78 -9.67 20.71 -6.28
N ARG A 79 -9.82 21.72 -5.41
CA ARG A 79 -9.31 21.67 -4.04
C ARG A 79 -9.93 20.60 -3.17
N LEU A 80 -11.25 20.46 -3.13
CA LEU A 80 -11.91 19.53 -2.22
C LEU A 80 -11.51 18.07 -2.49
N THR A 81 -11.52 17.67 -3.76
CA THR A 81 -11.05 16.31 -4.15
C THR A 81 -9.58 16.11 -3.77
N SER A 82 -8.77 17.14 -3.95
CA SER A 82 -7.36 17.07 -3.59
C SER A 82 -7.14 16.94 -2.09
N VAL A 83 -7.89 17.69 -1.26
CA VAL A 83 -7.87 17.56 0.21
C VAL A 83 -8.16 16.11 0.62
N ILE A 84 -9.24 15.56 0.10
CA ILE A 84 -9.69 14.20 0.45
C ILE A 84 -8.63 13.16 0.05
N MET A 85 -8.22 13.17 -1.22
CA MET A 85 -7.28 12.18 -1.75
C MET A 85 -5.88 12.28 -1.13
N SER A 86 -5.40 13.50 -0.90
CA SER A 86 -4.11 13.70 -0.24
C SER A 86 -4.13 13.28 1.22
N SER A 87 -5.23 13.57 1.94
CA SER A 87 -5.40 13.13 3.33
C SER A 87 -5.46 11.61 3.44
N MET A 88 -6.19 10.93 2.54
CA MET A 88 -6.23 9.46 2.50
C MET A 88 -4.86 8.86 2.16
N THR A 89 -4.16 9.45 1.19
CA THR A 89 -2.81 9.06 0.83
C THR A 89 -1.87 9.19 2.02
N TRP A 90 -1.86 10.35 2.66
CA TRP A 90 -1.02 10.60 3.84
C TRP A 90 -1.34 9.64 4.97
N PHE A 91 -2.62 9.47 5.30
CA PHE A 91 -3.05 8.59 6.38
C PHE A 91 -2.62 7.14 6.13
N GLY A 92 -2.82 6.63 4.90
CA GLY A 92 -2.35 5.30 4.51
C GLY A 92 -0.84 5.15 4.66
N LEU A 93 -0.05 6.14 4.21
CA LEU A 93 1.41 6.14 4.35
C LEU A 93 1.85 6.22 5.83
N ALA A 94 1.13 6.98 6.66
CA ALA A 94 1.46 7.13 8.08
C ALA A 94 1.16 5.88 8.93
N ILE A 95 0.25 5.00 8.46
CA ILE A 95 -0.05 3.72 9.12
C ILE A 95 0.92 2.61 8.69
N LEU A 96 1.56 2.70 7.53
CA LEU A 96 2.50 1.67 7.09
C LEU A 96 3.62 1.35 8.13
N PRO A 97 4.24 2.31 8.82
CA PRO A 97 5.16 2.01 9.91
C PRO A 97 4.53 1.20 11.05
N VAL A 98 3.21 1.34 11.29
CA VAL A 98 2.51 0.60 12.35
C VAL A 98 2.43 -0.88 12.03
N ILE A 99 2.01 -1.24 10.79
CA ILE A 99 1.92 -2.64 10.39
C ILE A 99 3.30 -3.31 10.32
N GLU A 100 4.33 -2.58 9.89
CA GLU A 100 5.70 -3.08 9.89
C GLU A 100 6.18 -3.35 11.33
N THR A 101 5.90 -2.43 12.26
CA THR A 101 6.18 -2.62 13.69
C THR A 101 5.40 -3.80 14.25
N GLN A 102 4.12 -3.96 13.89
CA GLN A 102 3.32 -5.11 14.31
C GLN A 102 3.92 -6.43 13.83
N GLY A 103 4.48 -6.46 12.62
CA GLY A 103 5.21 -7.61 12.11
C GLY A 103 6.42 -7.98 12.99
N VAL A 104 7.22 -6.99 13.37
CA VAL A 104 8.36 -7.19 14.28
C VAL A 104 7.90 -7.75 15.64
N ILE A 105 6.87 -7.15 16.25
CA ILE A 105 6.38 -7.57 17.58
C ILE A 105 5.77 -8.97 17.53
N GLN A 106 5.02 -9.29 16.48
CA GLN A 106 4.41 -10.61 16.33
C GLN A 106 5.46 -11.71 16.17
N TYR A 107 6.51 -11.52 15.37
CA TYR A 107 7.63 -12.47 15.28
C TYR A 107 8.40 -12.59 16.61
N ALA A 108 8.65 -11.46 17.27
CA ALA A 108 9.36 -11.43 18.55
C ALA A 108 8.61 -12.18 19.66
N SER A 109 7.29 -12.34 19.56
CA SER A 109 6.48 -13.03 20.56
C SER A 109 6.85 -14.51 20.73
N ASN A 110 7.51 -15.12 19.75
CA ASN A 110 8.04 -16.47 19.88
C ASN A 110 9.21 -16.58 20.88
N TYR A 111 9.90 -15.46 21.17
CA TYR A 111 11.04 -15.43 22.10
C TYR A 111 10.76 -14.61 23.36
N ILE A 112 9.89 -13.59 23.25
CA ILE A 112 9.53 -12.73 24.35
C ILE A 112 8.08 -13.05 24.72
N PRO A 113 7.85 -13.93 25.72
CA PRO A 113 6.49 -14.28 26.11
C PRO A 113 5.74 -13.08 26.67
N GLY A 114 4.43 -13.06 26.44
CA GLY A 114 3.55 -12.04 27.02
C GLY A 114 3.52 -10.69 26.30
N ILE A 115 4.17 -10.51 25.15
CA ILE A 115 4.06 -9.26 24.36
C ILE A 115 2.85 -9.23 23.44
N VAL A 116 2.31 -10.40 23.06
CA VAL A 116 1.04 -10.52 22.32
C VAL A 116 0.12 -11.53 22.99
N THR A 117 -1.17 -11.37 22.74
CA THR A 117 -2.23 -12.31 23.12
C THR A 117 -3.09 -12.63 21.91
N HIS A 118 -3.66 -13.82 21.87
CA HIS A 118 -4.67 -14.18 20.87
C HIS A 118 -5.99 -13.50 21.20
N PHE A 119 -6.60 -12.89 20.19
CA PHE A 119 -7.94 -12.33 20.25
C PHE A 119 -8.75 -12.85 19.06
N GLY A 120 -9.42 -13.97 19.23
CA GLY A 120 -10.01 -14.71 18.11
C GLY A 120 -8.92 -15.21 17.16
N VAL A 121 -9.01 -14.82 15.90
CA VAL A 121 -8.02 -15.15 14.85
C VAL A 121 -6.87 -14.13 14.75
N TYR A 122 -6.87 -13.06 15.53
CA TYR A 122 -5.88 -11.98 15.47
C TYR A 122 -4.93 -12.02 16.67
N TYR A 123 -3.74 -11.47 16.44
CA TYR A 123 -2.79 -11.17 17.52
C TYR A 123 -2.99 -9.74 18.01
N ARG A 124 -3.15 -9.57 19.32
CA ARG A 124 -3.27 -8.26 19.97
C ARG A 124 -2.08 -7.99 20.85
N ASN A 125 -1.50 -6.79 20.76
CA ASN A 125 -0.43 -6.38 21.67
C ASN A 125 -0.94 -6.27 23.09
N THR A 126 -0.18 -6.82 24.03
CA THR A 126 -0.34 -6.52 25.46
C THR A 126 0.18 -5.12 25.78
N PRO A 127 -0.02 -4.58 26.98
CA PRO A 127 0.63 -3.32 27.39
C PRO A 127 2.15 -3.33 27.16
N LEU A 128 2.83 -4.44 27.44
CA LEU A 128 4.27 -4.60 27.18
C LEU A 128 4.57 -4.57 25.67
N GLY A 129 3.81 -5.31 24.86
CA GLY A 129 3.94 -5.31 23.39
C GLY A 129 3.69 -3.93 22.80
N TYR A 130 2.72 -3.19 23.34
CA TYR A 130 2.48 -1.80 22.94
C TYR A 130 3.66 -0.89 23.27
N MET A 131 4.24 -1.00 24.47
CA MET A 131 5.44 -0.23 24.84
C MET A 131 6.61 -0.52 23.91
N LEU A 132 6.85 -1.79 23.58
CA LEU A 132 7.88 -2.17 22.60
C LEU A 132 7.57 -1.61 21.20
N SER A 133 6.31 -1.63 20.78
CA SER A 133 5.89 -1.00 19.52
C SER A 133 6.21 0.50 19.50
N LEU A 134 5.96 1.21 20.61
CA LEU A 134 6.31 2.64 20.71
C LEU A 134 7.82 2.88 20.62
N VAL A 135 8.65 1.99 21.19
CA VAL A 135 10.11 2.07 21.08
C VAL A 135 10.55 1.93 19.61
N VAL A 136 10.00 0.95 18.89
CA VAL A 136 10.29 0.76 17.45
C VAL A 136 9.82 1.96 16.64
N LEU A 137 8.60 2.46 16.85
CA LEU A 137 8.09 3.64 16.15
C LEU A 137 8.91 4.90 16.45
N MET A 138 9.33 5.09 17.70
CA MET A 138 10.19 6.21 18.09
C MET A 138 11.57 6.11 17.44
N SER A 139 12.13 4.91 17.29
CA SER A 139 13.40 4.72 16.60
C SER A 139 13.34 5.16 15.13
N PHE A 140 12.19 4.95 14.43
CA PHE A 140 11.99 5.48 13.09
C PHE A 140 12.06 7.02 13.06
N VAL A 141 11.45 7.68 14.06
CA VAL A 141 11.49 9.15 14.17
C VAL A 141 12.90 9.63 14.40
N LEU A 142 13.62 9.02 15.36
CA LEU A 142 14.99 9.42 15.70
C LEU A 142 15.95 9.25 14.52
N LEU A 143 15.92 8.09 13.84
CA LEU A 143 16.79 7.86 12.69
C LEU A 143 16.48 8.80 11.53
N ASN A 144 15.20 9.05 11.24
CA ASN A 144 14.80 9.96 10.19
C ASN A 144 15.11 11.43 10.53
N TYR A 145 15.11 11.80 11.81
CA TYR A 145 15.44 13.16 12.24
C TYR A 145 16.86 13.60 11.85
N PHE A 146 17.83 12.67 11.80
CA PHE A 146 19.22 12.93 11.40
C PHE A 146 19.44 12.98 9.88
N GLY A 147 18.40 12.78 9.08
CA GLY A 147 18.37 13.07 7.65
C GLY A 147 18.72 11.91 6.73
N ILE A 148 18.57 12.18 5.44
CA ILE A 148 18.59 11.21 4.33
C ILE A 148 19.91 10.45 4.20
N GLY A 149 21.04 11.04 4.62
CA GLY A 149 22.35 10.39 4.45
C GLY A 149 22.55 9.13 5.27
N LEU A 150 22.12 9.12 6.54
CA LEU A 150 22.16 7.93 7.40
C LEU A 150 21.16 6.89 6.91
N PHE A 151 19.94 7.35 6.59
CA PHE A 151 18.88 6.51 6.01
C PHE A 151 19.35 5.77 4.74
N ALA A 152 19.96 6.47 3.78
CA ALA A 152 20.39 5.88 2.51
C ALA A 152 21.43 4.76 2.69
N ARG A 153 22.38 4.94 3.62
CA ARG A 153 23.40 3.91 3.93
C ARG A 153 22.80 2.66 4.54
N ILE A 154 21.90 2.81 5.51
CA ILE A 154 21.21 1.70 6.17
C ILE A 154 20.34 0.95 5.15
N ASN A 155 19.56 1.69 4.35
CA ASN A 155 18.66 1.09 3.39
C ASN A 155 19.39 0.34 2.27
N ALA A 156 20.55 0.81 1.82
CA ALA A 156 21.34 0.12 0.80
C ALA A 156 21.83 -1.27 1.25
N ALA A 157 22.29 -1.38 2.50
CA ALA A 157 22.71 -2.67 3.07
C ALA A 157 21.52 -3.62 3.19
N PHE A 158 20.38 -3.14 3.64
CA PHE A 158 19.17 -3.95 3.79
C PHE A 158 18.54 -4.37 2.45
N THR A 159 18.77 -3.63 1.36
CA THR A 159 18.25 -3.98 0.03
C THR A 159 18.71 -5.36 -0.44
N VAL A 160 20.00 -5.64 -0.31
CA VAL A 160 20.58 -6.93 -0.72
C VAL A 160 20.03 -8.06 0.17
N TRP A 161 20.00 -7.82 1.47
CA TRP A 161 19.48 -8.75 2.46
C TRP A 161 18.04 -9.17 2.16
N LYS A 162 17.15 -8.21 1.92
CA LYS A 162 15.72 -8.40 1.61
C LYS A 162 15.43 -9.25 0.37
N ILE A 163 16.38 -9.42 -0.51
CA ILE A 163 16.23 -10.27 -1.70
C ILE A 163 16.83 -11.64 -1.43
N ILE A 164 17.99 -11.69 -0.78
CA ILE A 164 18.69 -12.95 -0.53
C ILE A 164 17.87 -13.84 0.41
N ILE A 165 17.39 -13.31 1.54
CA ILE A 165 16.73 -14.15 2.56
C ILE A 165 15.41 -14.77 2.06
N PRO A 166 14.46 -14.04 1.45
CA PRO A 166 13.27 -14.65 0.88
C PRO A 166 13.58 -15.67 -0.22
N THR A 167 14.56 -15.39 -1.09
CA THR A 167 14.97 -16.32 -2.15
C THR A 167 15.59 -17.59 -1.56
N LEU A 168 16.48 -17.43 -0.58
CA LEU A 168 17.08 -18.56 0.14
C LEU A 168 16.01 -19.40 0.85
N THR A 169 14.99 -18.75 1.43
CA THR A 169 13.86 -19.43 2.06
C THR A 169 13.10 -20.31 1.07
N VAL A 170 12.78 -19.77 -0.12
CA VAL A 170 12.11 -20.55 -1.18
C VAL A 170 12.94 -21.79 -1.56
N VAL A 171 14.22 -21.58 -1.85
CA VAL A 171 15.11 -22.69 -2.27
C VAL A 171 15.25 -23.74 -1.17
N SER A 172 15.51 -23.31 0.06
CA SER A 172 15.72 -24.25 1.18
C SER A 172 14.46 -25.05 1.52
N LEU A 173 13.29 -24.42 1.56
CA LEU A 173 12.03 -25.12 1.84
C LEU A 173 11.67 -26.11 0.74
N ILE A 174 11.83 -25.75 -0.54
CA ILE A 174 11.54 -26.65 -1.66
C ILE A 174 12.50 -27.84 -1.68
N THR A 175 13.77 -27.66 -1.33
CA THR A 175 14.76 -28.73 -1.41
C THR A 175 14.76 -29.64 -0.20
N MET A 176 14.36 -29.16 0.98
CA MET A 176 14.55 -29.89 2.24
C MET A 176 13.25 -30.32 2.94
N SER A 177 12.10 -29.73 2.58
CA SER A 177 10.84 -29.99 3.29
C SER A 177 9.63 -29.87 2.36
N TYR A 178 9.66 -30.53 1.19
CA TYR A 178 8.61 -30.35 0.20
C TYR A 178 7.68 -31.57 0.10
N HIS A 179 6.40 -31.34 0.33
CA HIS A 179 5.31 -32.30 0.31
C HIS A 179 4.31 -31.95 -0.83
N PRO A 180 4.46 -32.48 -2.04
CA PRO A 180 3.61 -32.15 -3.17
C PRO A 180 2.14 -32.56 -2.96
N GLU A 181 1.88 -33.53 -2.11
CA GLU A 181 0.54 -33.98 -1.71
C GLU A 181 -0.28 -32.87 -1.06
N ASN A 182 0.32 -31.88 -0.42
CA ASN A 182 -0.36 -30.76 0.22
C ASN A 182 -1.22 -29.96 -0.77
N PHE A 183 -0.90 -30.02 -2.05
CA PHE A 183 -1.63 -29.31 -3.10
C PHE A 183 -2.99 -29.92 -3.44
N PHE A 184 -3.20 -31.21 -3.10
CA PHE A 184 -4.37 -31.94 -3.57
C PHE A 184 -5.12 -32.72 -2.49
N GLN A 185 -4.47 -33.14 -1.42
CA GLN A 185 -5.06 -34.04 -0.41
C GLN A 185 -6.07 -33.35 0.53
N TYR A 186 -5.79 -32.12 0.94
CA TYR A 186 -6.57 -31.46 2.01
C TYR A 186 -7.67 -30.55 1.44
N GLY A 187 -8.66 -31.14 0.77
CA GLY A 187 -9.78 -30.42 0.13
C GLY A 187 -9.55 -30.04 -1.33
N GLY A 188 -8.48 -30.56 -1.95
CA GLY A 188 -8.11 -30.28 -3.34
C GLY A 188 -7.35 -28.96 -3.51
N PHE A 189 -7.04 -28.64 -4.76
CA PHE A 189 -6.25 -27.44 -5.10
C PHE A 189 -7.00 -26.13 -4.78
N MET A 190 -8.31 -26.11 -4.96
CA MET A 190 -9.16 -24.91 -4.74
C MET A 190 -10.28 -25.19 -3.73
N PRO A 191 -9.96 -25.46 -2.44
CA PRO A 191 -10.94 -25.90 -1.46
C PRO A 191 -12.04 -24.86 -1.21
N TYR A 192 -11.74 -23.57 -1.44
CA TYR A 192 -12.69 -22.46 -1.22
C TYR A 192 -13.03 -21.70 -2.52
N GLY A 193 -12.73 -22.29 -3.68
CA GLY A 193 -13.03 -21.72 -4.99
C GLY A 193 -12.42 -20.34 -5.24
N TRP A 194 -12.96 -19.63 -6.21
CA TRP A 194 -12.52 -18.27 -6.54
C TRP A 194 -12.74 -17.25 -5.42
N GLN A 195 -13.78 -17.45 -4.60
CA GLN A 195 -14.05 -16.56 -3.47
C GLN A 195 -12.88 -16.54 -2.46
N GLY A 196 -12.30 -17.73 -2.20
CA GLY A 196 -11.10 -17.83 -1.36
C GLY A 196 -9.91 -17.09 -1.94
N ILE A 197 -9.66 -17.20 -3.26
CA ILE A 197 -8.58 -16.47 -3.93
C ILE A 197 -8.78 -14.95 -3.84
N MET A 198 -10.00 -14.47 -4.07
CA MET A 198 -10.33 -13.05 -3.98
C MET A 198 -10.19 -12.51 -2.54
N ALA A 199 -10.63 -13.29 -1.55
CA ALA A 199 -10.42 -12.96 -0.14
C ALA A 199 -8.92 -12.92 0.23
N ALA A 200 -8.13 -13.89 -0.26
CA ALA A 200 -6.70 -13.94 -0.05
C ALA A 200 -5.99 -12.68 -0.61
N MET A 201 -6.46 -12.13 -1.74
CA MET A 201 -5.85 -10.93 -2.32
C MET A 201 -5.88 -9.72 -1.37
N SER A 202 -6.98 -9.46 -0.69
CA SER A 202 -7.07 -8.31 0.23
C SER A 202 -6.87 -8.71 1.69
N SER A 203 -7.70 -9.62 2.21
CA SER A 203 -7.67 -10.00 3.62
C SER A 203 -6.51 -10.95 3.96
N GLY A 204 -5.96 -11.66 2.97
CA GLY A 204 -4.74 -12.47 3.09
C GLY A 204 -3.45 -11.67 2.96
N GLY A 205 -3.51 -10.37 2.63
CA GLY A 205 -2.36 -9.48 2.55
C GLY A 205 -1.60 -9.50 1.22
N VAL A 206 -2.06 -10.21 0.19
CA VAL A 206 -1.39 -10.32 -1.11
C VAL A 206 -1.29 -8.95 -1.79
N LEU A 207 -2.40 -8.22 -1.92
CA LEU A 207 -2.38 -6.85 -2.48
C LEU A 207 -1.52 -5.92 -1.63
N PHE A 208 -1.66 -5.97 -0.29
CA PHE A 208 -0.84 -5.17 0.62
C PHE A 208 0.65 -5.29 0.30
N SER A 209 1.13 -6.52 0.13
CA SER A 209 2.55 -6.83 -0.13
C SER A 209 3.08 -6.25 -1.45
N LEU A 210 2.21 -5.94 -2.41
CA LEU A 210 2.56 -5.41 -3.73
C LEU A 210 2.33 -3.90 -3.88
N LEU A 211 1.71 -3.21 -2.90
CA LEU A 211 1.36 -1.78 -3.02
C LEU A 211 2.56 -0.82 -3.02
N GLY A 212 3.75 -1.30 -2.68
CA GLY A 212 4.97 -0.48 -2.58
C GLY A 212 5.48 0.09 -3.91
N PHE A 213 5.00 -0.36 -5.08
CA PHE A 213 5.40 0.15 -6.39
C PHE A 213 5.23 1.68 -6.54
N ARG A 214 4.31 2.28 -5.79
CA ARG A 214 4.07 3.73 -5.78
C ARG A 214 5.30 4.55 -5.35
N GLN A 215 6.25 3.96 -4.61
CA GLN A 215 7.46 4.65 -4.20
C GLN A 215 8.27 5.16 -5.40
N VAL A 216 8.23 4.44 -6.53
CA VAL A 216 8.82 4.89 -7.81
C VAL A 216 8.27 6.25 -8.22
N ILE A 217 6.94 6.41 -8.10
CA ILE A 217 6.24 7.60 -8.58
C ILE A 217 6.61 8.82 -7.70
N ILE A 218 6.81 8.61 -6.41
CA ILE A 218 7.23 9.66 -5.47
C ILE A 218 8.67 10.12 -5.75
N MET A 219 9.55 9.20 -6.19
CA MET A 219 10.97 9.46 -6.40
C MET A 219 11.36 9.71 -7.87
N MET A 220 10.42 9.73 -8.80
CA MET A 220 10.71 9.83 -10.24
C MET A 220 11.35 11.16 -10.65
N GLY A 221 11.21 12.22 -9.86
CA GLY A 221 11.87 13.51 -10.11
C GLY A 221 13.40 13.45 -10.05
N GLU A 222 13.96 12.40 -9.45
CA GLU A 222 15.40 12.23 -9.23
C GLU A 222 16.10 11.43 -10.34
N ILE A 223 15.33 10.90 -11.32
CA ILE A 223 15.86 10.06 -12.42
C ILE A 223 16.13 10.88 -13.69
N LYS A 224 17.19 10.51 -14.40
CA LYS A 224 17.45 10.99 -15.77
C LYS A 224 16.56 10.21 -16.75
N LYS A 225 15.91 10.89 -17.72
CA LYS A 225 15.04 10.30 -18.76
C LYS A 225 13.85 9.47 -18.19
N PRO A 226 12.96 10.10 -17.41
CA PRO A 226 11.84 9.41 -16.76
C PRO A 226 10.92 8.69 -17.76
N GLY A 227 10.68 9.27 -18.95
CA GLY A 227 9.78 8.72 -19.98
C GLY A 227 10.10 7.31 -20.43
N LYS A 228 11.40 6.94 -20.49
CA LYS A 228 11.84 5.60 -20.89
C LYS A 228 11.84 4.60 -19.73
N TYR A 229 12.30 5.03 -18.56
CA TYR A 229 12.63 4.10 -17.48
C TYR A 229 11.47 3.86 -16.51
N ILE A 230 10.60 4.84 -16.24
CA ILE A 230 9.51 4.70 -15.27
C ILE A 230 8.57 3.54 -15.58
N PRO A 231 8.04 3.38 -16.82
CA PRO A 231 7.18 2.25 -17.15
C PRO A 231 7.86 0.89 -16.94
N LEU A 232 9.14 0.79 -17.34
CA LEU A 232 9.94 -0.43 -17.17
C LEU A 232 10.22 -0.76 -15.71
N ILE A 233 10.50 0.26 -14.88
CA ILE A 233 10.76 0.09 -13.46
C ILE A 233 9.48 -0.35 -12.74
N LEU A 234 8.34 0.27 -13.04
CA LEU A 234 7.05 -0.10 -12.44
C LEU A 234 6.66 -1.53 -12.80
N ALA A 235 6.70 -1.89 -14.09
CA ALA A 235 6.36 -3.24 -14.55
C ALA A 235 7.39 -4.27 -14.04
N GLY A 236 8.68 -3.97 -14.12
CA GLY A 236 9.75 -4.87 -13.70
C GLY A 236 9.78 -5.12 -12.20
N SER A 237 9.55 -4.10 -11.37
CA SER A 237 9.49 -4.28 -9.92
C SER A 237 8.26 -5.09 -9.49
N LEU A 238 7.08 -4.83 -10.08
CA LEU A 238 5.89 -5.64 -9.83
C LEU A 238 6.09 -7.09 -10.27
N LEU A 239 6.63 -7.32 -11.46
CA LEU A 239 6.87 -8.68 -11.97
C LEU A 239 7.85 -9.44 -11.06
N PHE A 240 8.99 -8.83 -10.72
CA PHE A 240 9.99 -9.46 -9.86
C PHE A 240 9.39 -9.83 -8.49
N THR A 241 8.72 -8.90 -7.84
CA THR A 241 8.15 -9.12 -6.51
C THR A 241 7.01 -10.14 -6.55
N THR A 242 6.18 -10.10 -7.61
CA THR A 242 5.12 -11.10 -7.81
C THR A 242 5.70 -12.52 -7.95
N LEU A 243 6.75 -12.69 -8.74
CA LEU A 243 7.42 -13.99 -8.90
C LEU A 243 8.04 -14.48 -7.59
N LEU A 244 8.71 -13.61 -6.85
CA LEU A 244 9.29 -13.93 -5.55
C LEU A 244 8.20 -14.39 -4.56
N TYR A 245 7.10 -13.66 -4.46
CA TYR A 245 6.01 -14.00 -3.55
C TYR A 245 5.23 -15.24 -3.98
N THR A 246 5.09 -15.47 -5.28
CA THR A 246 4.53 -16.74 -5.80
C THR A 246 5.42 -17.94 -5.39
N GLY A 247 6.73 -17.79 -5.49
CA GLY A 247 7.69 -18.80 -5.02
C GLY A 247 7.60 -19.04 -3.51
N LEU A 248 7.48 -17.96 -2.72
CA LEU A 248 7.28 -18.05 -1.27
C LEU A 248 5.97 -18.76 -0.91
N GLN A 249 4.88 -18.46 -1.62
CA GLN A 249 3.60 -19.13 -1.42
C GLN A 249 3.69 -20.63 -1.77
N TRP A 250 4.35 -20.94 -2.88
CA TRP A 250 4.56 -22.32 -3.31
C TRP A 250 5.35 -23.10 -2.27
N SER A 251 6.50 -22.57 -1.84
CA SER A 251 7.35 -23.21 -0.83
C SER A 251 6.65 -23.34 0.51
N PHE A 252 5.86 -22.32 0.93
CA PHE A 252 5.08 -22.37 2.16
C PHE A 252 4.09 -23.54 2.14
N ILE A 253 3.24 -23.65 1.10
CA ILE A 253 2.23 -24.71 0.99
C ILE A 253 2.90 -26.09 0.99
N GLY A 254 3.97 -26.26 0.20
CA GLY A 254 4.70 -27.52 0.13
C GLY A 254 5.42 -27.91 1.42
N SER A 255 5.67 -26.97 2.33
CA SER A 255 6.45 -27.25 3.55
C SER A 255 5.61 -27.37 4.84
N VAL A 256 4.29 -27.18 4.75
CA VAL A 256 3.39 -27.39 5.90
C VAL A 256 3.31 -28.87 6.21
N SER A 257 3.46 -29.24 7.49
CA SER A 257 3.35 -30.63 7.93
C SER A 257 1.91 -31.16 7.84
N GLU A 258 1.76 -32.47 7.61
CA GLU A 258 0.47 -33.14 7.58
C GLU A 258 -0.34 -32.89 8.87
N GLN A 259 0.33 -32.93 10.02
CA GLN A 259 -0.31 -32.69 11.32
C GLN A 259 -0.98 -31.31 11.42
N ALA A 260 -0.38 -30.28 10.84
CA ALA A 260 -0.92 -28.93 10.82
C ALA A 260 -2.16 -28.80 9.89
N LEU A 261 -2.28 -29.68 8.90
CA LEU A 261 -3.36 -29.70 7.90
C LEU A 261 -4.54 -30.59 8.27
N THR A 262 -4.49 -31.35 9.35
CA THR A 262 -5.56 -32.26 9.78
C THR A 262 -6.93 -31.59 9.94
N LYS A 263 -6.95 -30.29 10.32
CA LYS A 263 -8.17 -29.47 10.47
C LYS A 263 -8.49 -28.62 9.22
N GLY A 264 -7.80 -28.87 8.10
CA GLY A 264 -7.93 -28.10 6.85
C GLY A 264 -7.24 -26.73 6.89
N TRP A 265 -7.14 -26.08 5.72
CA TRP A 265 -6.41 -24.83 5.51
C TRP A 265 -6.96 -23.64 6.31
N VAL A 266 -8.28 -23.54 6.51
CA VAL A 266 -8.89 -22.45 7.31
C VAL A 266 -8.43 -22.48 8.76
N ASN A 267 -8.20 -23.69 9.31
CA ASN A 267 -7.78 -23.89 10.69
C ASN A 267 -6.31 -24.29 10.79
N LEU A 268 -5.52 -23.97 9.76
CA LEU A 268 -4.08 -24.22 9.75
C LEU A 268 -3.43 -23.58 10.99
N SER A 269 -2.82 -24.41 11.82
CA SER A 269 -2.16 -23.99 13.06
C SER A 269 -0.99 -24.88 13.36
N PHE A 270 0.13 -24.29 13.74
CA PHE A 270 1.36 -25.03 14.13
C PHE A 270 2.16 -24.22 15.16
N THR A 271 3.02 -24.91 15.88
CA THR A 271 3.86 -24.30 16.90
C THR A 271 4.74 -23.21 16.29
N GLY A 272 4.66 -21.99 16.81
CA GLY A 272 5.44 -20.85 16.32
C GLY A 272 4.83 -20.13 15.12
N GLU A 273 3.55 -20.32 14.81
CA GLU A 273 2.85 -19.69 13.68
C GLU A 273 2.87 -18.14 13.71
N ALA A 274 3.19 -17.53 14.84
CA ALA A 274 3.46 -16.09 14.93
C ALA A 274 4.67 -15.66 14.09
N GLY A 275 5.55 -16.61 13.74
CA GLY A 275 6.64 -16.44 12.78
C GLY A 275 6.64 -17.56 11.74
N PRO A 276 5.72 -17.53 10.74
CA PRO A 276 5.36 -18.71 9.95
C PRO A 276 6.53 -19.41 9.25
N PHE A 277 7.34 -18.67 8.51
CA PHE A 277 8.49 -19.26 7.80
C PHE A 277 9.59 -19.74 8.74
N ALA A 278 9.85 -19.01 9.83
CA ALA A 278 10.85 -19.39 10.82
C ALA A 278 10.44 -20.67 11.54
N ALA A 279 9.15 -20.83 11.83
CA ALA A 279 8.60 -22.03 12.43
C ALA A 279 8.68 -23.23 11.48
N LEU A 280 8.30 -23.07 10.19
CA LEU A 280 8.42 -24.13 9.20
C LEU A 280 9.89 -24.58 9.02
N ALA A 281 10.82 -23.64 8.96
CA ALA A 281 12.25 -23.94 8.90
C ALA A 281 12.73 -24.73 10.13
N ALA A 282 12.30 -24.35 11.34
CA ALA A 282 12.63 -25.05 12.56
C ALA A 282 12.04 -26.47 12.61
N LEU A 283 10.76 -26.62 12.23
CA LEU A 283 10.10 -27.93 12.15
C LEU A 283 10.74 -28.86 11.12
N ALA A 284 11.27 -28.31 10.04
CA ALA A 284 12.05 -29.05 9.03
C ALA A 284 13.51 -29.31 9.44
N GLY A 285 13.91 -28.98 10.68
CA GLY A 285 15.29 -29.17 11.16
C GLY A 285 16.30 -28.13 10.68
N MET A 286 15.88 -27.13 9.93
CA MET A 286 16.73 -26.05 9.40
C MET A 286 16.90 -24.91 10.41
N VAL A 287 17.53 -25.19 11.56
CA VAL A 287 17.71 -24.21 12.66
C VAL A 287 18.44 -22.96 12.18
N TRP A 288 19.45 -23.11 11.32
CA TRP A 288 20.22 -22.00 10.76
C TRP A 288 19.33 -21.04 9.95
N LEU A 289 18.40 -21.56 9.15
CA LEU A 289 17.46 -20.76 8.37
C LEU A 289 16.45 -20.08 9.30
N SER A 290 15.94 -20.80 10.31
CA SER A 290 15.04 -20.23 11.31
C SER A 290 15.66 -19.01 12.00
N VAL A 291 16.93 -19.09 12.42
CA VAL A 291 17.66 -17.97 13.01
C VAL A 291 17.78 -16.79 12.04
N LEU A 292 18.14 -17.04 10.77
CA LEU A 292 18.20 -15.99 9.75
C LEU A 292 16.84 -15.32 9.53
N LEU A 293 15.75 -16.09 9.55
CA LEU A 293 14.39 -15.60 9.38
C LEU A 293 13.93 -14.75 10.56
N TYR A 294 14.32 -15.06 11.78
CA TYR A 294 14.05 -14.19 12.92
C TYR A 294 14.85 -12.88 12.87
N VAL A 295 16.08 -12.90 12.37
CA VAL A 295 16.86 -11.70 12.12
C VAL A 295 16.19 -10.86 11.02
N ASP A 296 15.73 -11.49 9.94
CA ASP A 296 15.05 -10.79 8.85
C ASP A 296 13.70 -10.24 9.27
N ALA A 297 12.98 -10.92 10.16
CA ALA A 297 11.71 -10.44 10.70
C ALA A 297 11.83 -9.10 11.46
N PHE A 298 13.04 -8.73 11.86
CA PHE A 298 13.36 -7.38 12.30
C PHE A 298 13.83 -6.50 11.14
N ILE A 299 14.80 -6.94 10.33
CA ILE A 299 15.46 -6.11 9.30
C ILE A 299 14.48 -5.67 8.20
N SER A 300 13.73 -6.60 7.62
CA SER A 300 12.87 -6.29 6.47
C SER A 300 11.71 -5.35 6.83
N PRO A 301 10.89 -5.62 7.86
CA PRO A 301 9.86 -4.68 8.28
C PRO A 301 10.44 -3.36 8.79
N TYR A 302 11.52 -3.39 9.56
CA TYR A 302 12.14 -2.20 10.12
C TYR A 302 12.58 -1.21 9.03
N SER A 303 13.28 -1.71 8.00
CA SER A 303 13.73 -0.84 6.90
C SER A 303 12.56 -0.28 6.10
N THR A 304 11.50 -1.07 5.89
CA THR A 304 10.27 -0.62 5.19
C THR A 304 9.53 0.43 6.03
N GLY A 305 9.35 0.21 7.33
CA GLY A 305 8.77 1.19 8.25
C GLY A 305 9.53 2.51 8.28
N LEU A 306 10.87 2.46 8.25
CA LEU A 306 11.73 3.63 8.19
C LEU A 306 11.51 4.44 6.90
N VAL A 307 11.44 3.78 5.74
CA VAL A 307 11.14 4.41 4.43
C VAL A 307 9.78 5.11 4.46
N TYR A 308 8.74 4.41 4.90
CA TYR A 308 7.39 4.96 4.90
C TYR A 308 7.18 6.07 5.94
N SER A 309 7.88 6.02 7.07
CA SER A 309 7.89 7.12 8.05
C SER A 309 8.42 8.43 7.43
N THR A 310 9.50 8.34 6.64
CA THR A 310 10.03 9.47 5.87
C THR A 310 9.03 9.94 4.81
N THR A 311 8.49 9.00 4.03
CA THR A 311 7.56 9.31 2.93
C THR A 311 6.28 9.97 3.45
N ALA A 312 5.72 9.49 4.56
CA ALA A 312 4.56 10.08 5.20
C ALA A 312 4.82 11.49 5.71
N ALA A 313 6.02 11.76 6.28
CA ALA A 313 6.39 13.09 6.74
C ALA A 313 6.55 14.08 5.57
N HIS A 314 7.16 13.65 4.48
CA HIS A 314 7.24 14.46 3.26
C HIS A 314 5.87 14.71 2.64
N MET A 315 4.99 13.69 2.61
CA MET A 315 3.62 13.85 2.11
C MET A 315 2.85 14.89 2.91
N LEU A 316 2.85 14.82 4.25
CA LEU A 316 2.20 15.80 5.11
C LEU A 316 2.76 17.22 4.91
N SER A 317 4.09 17.33 4.82
CA SER A 317 4.74 18.64 4.61
C SER A 317 4.45 19.26 3.24
N SER A 318 4.19 18.45 2.21
CA SER A 318 3.87 18.92 0.86
C SER A 318 2.39 19.24 0.66
N MET A 319 1.52 18.84 1.58
CA MET A 319 0.08 19.15 1.50
C MET A 319 -0.21 20.66 1.58
N ASP A 320 0.71 21.46 2.12
CA ASP A 320 0.58 22.93 2.12
C ASP A 320 0.45 23.51 0.71
N LEU A 321 1.12 22.93 -0.27
CA LEU A 321 1.02 23.34 -1.68
C LEU A 321 -0.38 23.15 -2.27
N VAL A 322 -1.15 22.22 -1.72
CA VAL A 322 -2.45 21.80 -2.26
C VAL A 322 -3.62 22.30 -1.44
N ILE A 323 -3.53 22.24 -0.12
CA ILE A 323 -4.66 22.45 0.79
C ILE A 323 -4.42 23.51 1.88
N GLN A 324 -3.31 24.25 1.78
CA GLN A 324 -2.96 25.29 2.76
C GLN A 324 -2.96 24.74 4.21
N THR A 325 -2.36 23.57 4.41
CA THR A 325 -2.14 23.03 5.77
C THR A 325 -1.30 24.01 6.61
N PRO A 326 -1.33 23.89 7.95
CA PRO A 326 -0.49 24.73 8.79
C PRO A 326 0.97 24.69 8.34
N GLN A 327 1.55 25.85 8.03
CA GLN A 327 2.95 25.97 7.58
C GLN A 327 3.96 25.35 8.56
N VAL A 328 3.52 25.11 9.82
CA VAL A 328 4.34 24.43 10.83
C VAL A 328 4.75 23.02 10.37
N PHE A 329 3.92 22.33 9.56
CA PHE A 329 4.24 20.99 9.04
C PHE A 329 5.38 21.02 8.00
N ALA A 330 5.58 22.14 7.31
CA ALA A 330 6.67 22.31 6.37
C ALA A 330 7.99 22.74 7.03
N LYS A 331 8.00 23.03 8.37
CA LYS A 331 9.23 23.41 9.09
C LYS A 331 10.28 22.30 9.04
N ARG A 332 11.46 22.63 8.56
CA ARG A 332 12.60 21.71 8.43
C ARG A 332 13.66 21.97 9.50
N ASN A 333 14.26 20.88 9.99
CA ASN A 333 15.42 20.97 10.88
C ASN A 333 16.72 21.27 10.09
N LYS A 334 17.87 21.32 10.77
CA LYS A 334 19.19 21.55 10.15
C LYS A 334 19.57 20.47 9.11
N TYR A 335 18.95 19.30 9.16
CA TYR A 335 19.14 18.20 8.22
C TYR A 335 18.11 18.20 7.08
N GLN A 336 17.34 19.27 6.91
CA GLN A 336 16.30 19.44 5.89
C GLN A 336 15.12 18.45 6.02
N VAL A 337 14.89 17.89 7.20
CA VAL A 337 13.80 16.95 7.49
C VAL A 337 12.59 17.70 8.08
N PRO A 338 11.35 17.41 7.64
CA PRO A 338 10.13 18.01 8.20
C PRO A 338 9.81 17.40 9.57
N TRP A 339 10.51 17.84 10.60
CA TRP A 339 10.49 17.22 11.94
C TRP A 339 9.13 17.30 12.65
N VAL A 340 8.35 18.36 12.40
CA VAL A 340 6.98 18.48 12.97
C VAL A 340 6.08 17.42 12.36
N SER A 341 6.16 17.22 11.05
CA SER A 341 5.40 16.15 10.36
C SER A 341 5.80 14.76 10.84
N LEU A 342 7.08 14.52 11.15
CA LEU A 342 7.53 13.26 11.78
C LEU A 342 6.88 13.06 13.14
N GLY A 343 6.82 14.10 13.99
CA GLY A 343 6.18 14.05 15.30
C GLY A 343 4.67 13.76 15.21
N VAL A 344 3.97 14.41 14.28
CA VAL A 344 2.53 14.16 14.04
C VAL A 344 2.29 12.72 13.56
N ASN A 345 3.12 12.22 12.64
CA ASN A 345 3.02 10.85 12.18
C ASN A 345 3.28 9.83 13.30
N PHE A 346 4.22 10.12 14.21
CA PHE A 346 4.45 9.28 15.38
C PHE A 346 3.21 9.21 16.29
N LEU A 347 2.60 10.36 16.60
CA LEU A 347 1.40 10.41 17.44
C LEU A 347 0.24 9.65 16.79
N LEU A 348 0.05 9.82 15.48
CA LEU A 348 -0.94 9.06 14.72
C LEU A 348 -0.64 7.56 14.75
N ALA A 349 0.60 7.16 14.51
CA ALA A 349 1.02 5.77 14.51
C ALA A 349 0.84 5.13 15.90
N ALA A 350 1.21 5.82 16.97
CA ALA A 350 0.99 5.37 18.35
C ALA A 350 -0.50 5.16 18.65
N THR A 351 -1.37 6.10 18.24
CA THR A 351 -2.82 5.97 18.42
C THR A 351 -3.39 4.80 17.59
N MET A 352 -2.96 4.65 16.32
CA MET A 352 -3.43 3.57 15.46
C MET A 352 -2.96 2.19 15.92
N SER A 353 -1.80 2.08 16.54
CA SER A 353 -1.30 0.86 17.16
C SER A 353 -2.19 0.36 18.31
N LEU A 354 -2.97 1.24 18.95
CA LEU A 354 -3.98 0.87 19.95
C LEU A 354 -5.32 0.45 19.34
N VAL A 355 -5.67 1.02 18.18
CA VAL A 355 -6.99 0.85 17.54
C VAL A 355 -7.01 -0.36 16.60
N LEU A 356 -5.91 -0.61 15.91
CA LEU A 356 -5.78 -1.68 14.92
C LEU A 356 -5.05 -2.87 15.56
N HIS A 357 -5.58 -4.09 15.35
CA HIS A 357 -5.08 -5.29 16.01
C HIS A 357 -4.56 -6.31 15.01
N GLY A 358 -3.32 -6.76 15.22
CA GLY A 358 -2.70 -7.79 14.40
C GLY A 358 -2.39 -7.37 12.97
N TRP A 359 -1.42 -8.05 12.39
CA TRP A 359 -0.94 -7.75 11.04
C TRP A 359 -2.02 -7.92 9.96
N GLN A 360 -2.84 -8.97 10.08
CA GLN A 360 -3.87 -9.30 9.09
C GLN A 360 -4.98 -8.22 9.01
N GLU A 361 -5.49 -7.75 10.14
CA GLU A 361 -6.50 -6.69 10.16
C GLU A 361 -5.94 -5.38 9.60
N MET A 362 -4.70 -5.05 9.97
CA MET A 362 -4.01 -3.86 9.49
C MET A 362 -3.77 -3.91 7.98
N SER A 363 -3.36 -5.06 7.43
CA SER A 363 -3.11 -5.22 6.00
C SER A 363 -4.37 -5.05 5.17
N ALA A 364 -5.50 -5.66 5.56
CA ALA A 364 -6.79 -5.49 4.90
C ALA A 364 -7.27 -4.04 4.92
N PHE A 365 -7.13 -3.37 6.07
CA PHE A 365 -7.48 -1.95 6.19
C PHE A 365 -6.59 -1.05 5.32
N LEU A 366 -5.27 -1.31 5.28
CA LEU A 366 -4.34 -0.58 4.42
C LEU A 366 -4.63 -0.80 2.94
N VAL A 367 -5.00 -2.01 2.52
CA VAL A 367 -5.49 -2.26 1.16
C VAL A 367 -6.68 -1.36 0.86
N ALA A 368 -7.69 -1.29 1.74
CA ALA A 368 -8.87 -0.48 1.50
C ALA A 368 -8.53 1.01 1.30
N ILE A 369 -7.74 1.61 2.20
CA ILE A 369 -7.42 3.05 2.13
C ILE A 369 -6.49 3.39 0.96
N LEU A 370 -5.47 2.55 0.69
CA LEU A 370 -4.52 2.79 -0.38
C LEU A 370 -5.16 2.56 -1.76
N MET A 371 -6.04 1.57 -1.93
CA MET A 371 -6.76 1.35 -3.18
C MET A 371 -7.69 2.52 -3.51
N VAL A 372 -8.42 3.08 -2.52
CA VAL A 372 -9.18 4.31 -2.74
C VAL A 372 -8.26 5.46 -3.13
N SER A 373 -7.12 5.63 -2.45
CA SER A 373 -6.13 6.64 -2.82
C SER A 373 -5.56 6.44 -4.23
N TYR A 374 -5.36 5.19 -4.68
CA TYR A 374 -4.83 4.89 -6.00
C TYR A 374 -5.85 5.07 -7.13
N SER A 375 -7.15 5.05 -6.82
CA SER A 375 -8.21 5.22 -7.82
C SER A 375 -8.16 6.54 -8.56
N ILE A 376 -7.57 7.59 -7.96
CA ILE A 376 -7.43 8.89 -8.60
C ILE A 376 -6.48 8.89 -9.80
N GLY A 377 -5.46 8.02 -9.84
CA GLY A 377 -4.53 7.94 -10.97
C GLY A 377 -5.23 7.59 -12.30
N PRO A 378 -5.94 6.46 -12.38
CA PRO A 378 -6.76 6.12 -13.53
C PRO A 378 -7.74 7.22 -13.98
N ILE A 379 -8.44 7.83 -13.03
CA ILE A 379 -9.37 8.95 -13.32
C ILE A 379 -8.60 10.16 -13.88
N ALA A 380 -7.52 10.55 -13.22
CA ALA A 380 -6.71 11.69 -13.61
C ALA A 380 -6.09 11.50 -14.99
N LEU A 381 -5.69 10.28 -15.37
CA LEU A 381 -5.16 9.98 -16.69
C LEU A 381 -6.16 10.37 -17.78
N VAL A 382 -7.41 9.91 -17.68
CA VAL A 382 -8.44 10.21 -18.68
C VAL A 382 -8.84 11.68 -18.66
N CYS A 383 -8.96 12.29 -17.47
CA CYS A 383 -9.25 13.70 -17.33
C CYS A 383 -8.16 14.58 -17.98
N LEU A 384 -6.89 14.34 -17.66
CA LEU A 384 -5.77 15.13 -18.19
C LEU A 384 -5.54 14.92 -19.69
N ARG A 385 -5.88 13.75 -20.25
CA ARG A 385 -5.90 13.56 -21.70
C ARG A 385 -6.90 14.48 -22.41
N LYS A 386 -8.04 14.76 -21.76
CA LYS A 386 -9.08 15.69 -22.26
C LYS A 386 -8.77 17.17 -21.95
N GLN A 387 -8.22 17.46 -20.77
CA GLN A 387 -7.92 18.81 -20.32
C GLN A 387 -6.64 19.40 -20.93
N LEU A 388 -5.63 18.54 -21.17
CA LEU A 388 -4.31 18.91 -21.69
C LEU A 388 -3.94 18.04 -22.90
N PRO A 389 -4.69 18.07 -24.02
CA PRO A 389 -4.48 17.17 -25.17
C PRO A 389 -3.09 17.29 -25.80
N ASN A 390 -2.53 18.50 -25.83
CA ASN A 390 -1.26 18.83 -26.47
C ASN A 390 -0.06 18.84 -25.50
N TYR A 391 -0.27 18.48 -24.23
CA TYR A 391 0.83 18.44 -23.26
C TYR A 391 1.77 17.27 -23.56
N GLN A 392 3.06 17.49 -23.43
CA GLN A 392 4.07 16.45 -23.71
C GLN A 392 3.89 15.24 -22.80
N ARG A 393 3.85 14.05 -23.40
CA ARG A 393 3.77 12.76 -22.73
C ARG A 393 4.96 11.91 -23.16
N PRO A 394 6.08 11.94 -22.40
CA PRO A 394 7.27 11.13 -22.72
C PRO A 394 6.97 9.63 -22.80
N PHE A 395 5.99 9.16 -22.05
CA PHE A 395 5.36 7.86 -22.19
C PHE A 395 3.85 8.04 -22.39
N ARG A 396 3.30 7.47 -23.46
CA ARG A 396 1.87 7.49 -23.75
C ARG A 396 1.33 6.06 -23.81
N LEU A 397 0.43 5.73 -22.89
CA LEU A 397 -0.16 4.41 -22.75
C LEU A 397 -1.16 4.15 -23.91
N GLN A 398 -0.89 3.12 -24.73
CA GLN A 398 -1.81 2.68 -25.77
C GLN A 398 -3.06 2.08 -25.12
N GLY A 399 -4.25 2.37 -25.67
CA GLY A 399 -5.51 1.94 -25.05
C GLY A 399 -5.76 2.52 -23.63
N GLY A 400 -5.08 3.62 -23.28
CA GLY A 400 -5.00 4.11 -21.91
C GLY A 400 -6.34 4.45 -21.26
N ASN A 401 -7.40 4.75 -22.01
CA ASN A 401 -8.72 4.96 -21.42
C ASN A 401 -9.33 3.67 -20.90
N LEU A 402 -9.18 2.56 -21.64
CA LEU A 402 -9.63 1.23 -21.20
C LEU A 402 -8.77 0.73 -20.04
N ILE A 403 -7.46 0.85 -20.15
CA ILE A 403 -6.52 0.45 -19.09
C ILE A 403 -6.79 1.25 -17.82
N ALA A 404 -7.07 2.55 -17.93
CA ALA A 404 -7.45 3.39 -16.80
C ALA A 404 -8.78 2.93 -16.16
N PHE A 405 -9.79 2.60 -16.97
CA PHE A 405 -11.04 2.07 -16.43
C PHE A 405 -10.81 0.73 -15.70
N ILE A 406 -10.05 -0.19 -16.30
CA ILE A 406 -9.69 -1.45 -15.63
C ILE A 406 -8.95 -1.18 -14.32
N GLY A 407 -7.98 -0.26 -14.31
CA GLY A 407 -7.25 0.13 -13.10
C GLY A 407 -8.16 0.72 -12.02
N PHE A 408 -9.15 1.54 -12.38
CA PHE A 408 -10.15 2.04 -11.46
C PHE A 408 -11.04 0.92 -10.89
N TYR A 409 -11.49 0.00 -11.75
CA TYR A 409 -12.25 -1.16 -11.32
C TYR A 409 -11.45 -2.06 -10.38
N VAL A 410 -10.17 -2.30 -10.67
CA VAL A 410 -9.24 -3.03 -9.79
C VAL A 410 -9.15 -2.36 -8.40
N CYS A 411 -9.03 -1.04 -8.35
CA CYS A 411 -9.08 -0.32 -7.08
C CYS A 411 -10.40 -0.56 -6.33
N THR A 412 -11.53 -0.51 -7.04
CA THR A 412 -12.87 -0.72 -6.47
C THR A 412 -13.04 -2.12 -5.89
N VAL A 413 -12.69 -3.16 -6.65
CA VAL A 413 -12.80 -4.55 -6.17
C VAL A 413 -11.78 -4.86 -5.07
N GLY A 414 -10.59 -4.26 -5.09
CA GLY A 414 -9.61 -4.38 -4.01
C GLY A 414 -10.16 -3.86 -2.68
N VAL A 415 -10.89 -2.75 -2.68
CA VAL A 415 -11.59 -2.23 -1.50
C VAL A 415 -12.72 -3.17 -1.07
N TYR A 416 -13.50 -3.67 -2.01
CA TYR A 416 -14.60 -4.59 -1.73
C TYR A 416 -14.12 -5.90 -1.09
N TRP A 417 -13.03 -6.48 -1.61
CA TRP A 417 -12.43 -7.71 -1.06
C TRP A 417 -11.76 -7.51 0.30
N ALA A 418 -11.41 -6.27 0.68
CA ALA A 418 -10.91 -5.98 2.03
C ALA A 418 -11.97 -6.14 3.13
N GLY A 419 -13.25 -6.26 2.73
CA GLY A 419 -14.37 -6.59 3.58
C GLY A 419 -15.00 -5.40 4.29
N PHE A 420 -16.27 -5.60 4.70
CA PHE A 420 -17.09 -4.53 5.31
C PHE A 420 -16.45 -3.90 6.55
N HIS A 421 -15.74 -4.69 7.37
CA HIS A 421 -15.08 -4.17 8.56
C HIS A 421 -14.02 -3.11 8.22
N SER A 422 -13.20 -3.36 7.19
CA SER A 422 -12.19 -2.41 6.70
C SER A 422 -12.82 -1.19 6.05
N VAL A 423 -13.88 -1.37 5.25
CA VAL A 423 -14.62 -0.27 4.61
C VAL A 423 -15.30 0.63 5.65
N ARG A 424 -15.88 0.07 6.71
CA ARG A 424 -16.46 0.86 7.80
C ARG A 424 -15.42 1.74 8.48
N LYS A 425 -14.22 1.20 8.78
CA LYS A 425 -13.11 1.98 9.36
C LYS A 425 -12.64 3.07 8.40
N LEU A 426 -12.53 2.75 7.11
CA LEU A 426 -12.19 3.72 6.06
C LEU A 426 -13.17 4.90 6.06
N LEU A 427 -14.48 4.65 6.14
CA LEU A 427 -15.49 5.71 6.19
C LEU A 427 -15.33 6.61 7.41
N VAL A 428 -15.19 6.01 8.60
CA VAL A 428 -15.00 6.78 9.85
C VAL A 428 -13.81 7.72 9.72
N ILE A 429 -12.67 7.20 9.26
CA ILE A 429 -11.45 8.00 9.11
C ILE A 429 -11.61 9.08 8.03
N THR A 430 -12.29 8.76 6.92
CA THR A 430 -12.56 9.76 5.88
C THR A 430 -13.43 10.89 6.40
N VAL A 431 -14.50 10.57 7.13
CA VAL A 431 -15.38 11.57 7.74
C VAL A 431 -14.63 12.43 8.75
N LEU A 432 -13.83 11.82 9.64
CA LEU A 432 -13.00 12.55 10.60
C LEU A 432 -11.99 13.47 9.88
N GLY A 433 -11.32 12.99 8.85
CA GLY A 433 -10.38 13.78 8.04
C GLY A 433 -11.07 14.97 7.36
N LEU A 434 -12.28 14.77 6.82
CA LEU A 434 -13.09 15.84 6.23
C LEU A 434 -13.52 16.88 7.27
N VAL A 435 -13.99 16.43 8.44
CA VAL A 435 -14.39 17.34 9.53
C VAL A 435 -13.20 18.17 9.99
N CYS A 436 -12.06 17.56 10.22
CA CYS A 436 -10.84 18.28 10.62
C CYS A 436 -10.40 19.29 9.55
N SER A 437 -10.42 18.90 8.28
CA SER A 437 -10.05 19.78 7.16
C SER A 437 -11.04 20.93 7.02
N PHE A 438 -12.34 20.67 7.16
CA PHE A 438 -13.39 21.69 7.09
C PHE A 438 -13.28 22.69 8.25
N LEU A 439 -13.11 22.21 9.49
CA LEU A 439 -12.90 23.05 10.66
C LEU A 439 -11.65 23.94 10.48
N TYR A 440 -10.57 23.39 9.99
CA TYR A 440 -9.37 24.17 9.70
C TYR A 440 -9.61 25.27 8.66
N CYS A 441 -10.27 24.94 7.53
CA CYS A 441 -10.64 25.91 6.49
C CYS A 441 -11.60 26.99 7.03
N PHE A 442 -12.50 26.62 7.92
CA PHE A 442 -13.44 27.56 8.56
C PHE A 442 -12.70 28.54 9.47
N ILE A 443 -11.82 28.05 10.35
CA ILE A 443 -11.00 28.89 11.27
C ILE A 443 -10.11 29.86 10.48
N LYS A 444 -9.58 29.44 9.33
CA LYS A 444 -8.69 30.26 8.48
C LYS A 444 -9.41 31.12 7.46
N ASN A 445 -10.77 31.15 7.44
CA ASN A 445 -11.56 31.84 6.43
C ASN A 445 -11.20 31.51 4.97
N THR A 446 -10.67 30.30 4.73
CA THR A 446 -10.23 29.81 3.40
C THR A 446 -11.28 28.95 2.71
N HIS A 447 -12.51 28.89 3.25
CA HIS A 447 -13.65 28.11 2.72
C HIS A 447 -14.17 28.60 1.36
N ARG A 448 -13.81 29.83 0.95
CA ARG A 448 -14.19 30.38 -0.37
C ARG A 448 -13.39 29.65 -1.47
N GLY A 449 -14.09 28.84 -2.29
CA GLY A 449 -13.53 28.13 -3.44
C GLY A 449 -13.38 26.61 -3.25
N LEU A 450 -14.12 26.01 -2.32
CA LEU A 450 -14.26 24.56 -2.27
C LEU A 450 -15.11 24.10 -3.45
N ASP A 451 -14.49 23.31 -4.33
CA ASP A 451 -15.09 22.81 -5.58
C ASP A 451 -16.00 21.60 -5.31
N SER A 452 -17.08 21.78 -4.57
CA SER A 452 -17.95 20.70 -4.08
C SER A 452 -18.59 19.87 -5.20
N LYS A 453 -19.01 20.54 -6.30
CA LYS A 453 -19.61 19.86 -7.46
C LYS A 453 -18.63 18.86 -8.10
N GLN A 454 -17.34 19.19 -8.14
CA GLN A 454 -16.30 18.34 -8.72
C GLN A 454 -15.92 17.17 -7.81
N ALA A 455 -16.25 17.22 -6.52
CA ALA A 455 -16.00 16.16 -5.55
C ALA A 455 -17.19 15.19 -5.38
N LEU A 456 -18.35 15.47 -5.97
CA LEU A 456 -19.58 14.69 -5.78
C LEU A 456 -19.40 13.22 -6.17
N TRP A 457 -18.66 12.93 -7.25
CA TRP A 457 -18.36 11.56 -7.68
C TRP A 457 -17.73 10.73 -6.58
N PHE A 458 -16.89 11.35 -5.75
CA PHE A 458 -16.20 10.64 -4.69
C PHE A 458 -17.14 10.27 -3.52
N ILE A 459 -18.09 11.15 -3.20
CA ILE A 459 -19.13 10.85 -2.20
C ILE A 459 -19.99 9.67 -2.68
N VAL A 460 -20.41 9.71 -3.96
CA VAL A 460 -21.16 8.60 -4.58
C VAL A 460 -20.34 7.31 -4.57
N TYR A 461 -19.04 7.41 -4.86
CA TYR A 461 -18.13 6.26 -4.85
C TYR A 461 -18.02 5.61 -3.47
N LEU A 462 -17.74 6.39 -2.42
CA LEU A 462 -17.63 5.86 -1.06
C LEU A 462 -18.94 5.32 -0.53
N PHE A 463 -20.05 6.01 -0.79
CA PHE A 463 -21.36 5.55 -0.38
C PHE A 463 -21.71 4.21 -1.06
N GLY A 464 -21.56 4.13 -2.38
CA GLY A 464 -21.82 2.90 -3.12
C GLY A 464 -20.94 1.74 -2.67
N LEU A 465 -19.61 1.96 -2.50
CA LEU A 465 -18.71 0.95 -1.95
C LEU A 465 -19.17 0.44 -0.59
N SER A 466 -19.68 1.32 0.27
CA SER A 466 -20.19 0.96 1.59
C SER A 466 -21.44 0.09 1.50
N VAL A 467 -22.34 0.45 0.60
CA VAL A 467 -23.56 -0.33 0.33
C VAL A 467 -23.22 -1.72 -0.22
N PHE A 468 -22.35 -1.78 -1.26
CA PHE A 468 -21.91 -3.06 -1.83
C PHE A 468 -21.18 -3.93 -0.81
N SER A 469 -20.30 -3.34 0.00
CA SER A 469 -19.55 -4.06 1.02
C SER A 469 -20.45 -4.56 2.16
N TYR A 470 -21.49 -3.79 2.55
CA TYR A 470 -22.45 -4.19 3.57
C TYR A 470 -23.33 -5.36 3.14
N PHE A 471 -23.82 -5.34 1.89
CA PHE A 471 -24.66 -6.43 1.35
C PHE A 471 -23.85 -7.58 0.74
N GLY A 472 -22.56 -7.40 0.56
CA GLY A 472 -21.66 -8.29 -0.17
C GLY A 472 -21.18 -9.50 0.62
N ASN A 473 -20.27 -10.25 -0.04
CA ASN A 473 -19.82 -11.58 0.40
C ASN A 473 -18.53 -11.56 1.24
N TYR A 474 -17.93 -10.40 1.45
CA TYR A 474 -16.67 -10.26 2.20
C TYR A 474 -16.91 -9.51 3.52
N GLY A 475 -17.27 -10.29 4.56
CA GLY A 475 -17.56 -9.74 5.90
C GLY A 475 -18.82 -8.86 5.99
N GLY A 476 -19.69 -8.91 4.97
CA GLY A 476 -20.99 -8.26 4.91
C GLY A 476 -22.13 -9.24 5.25
N LYS A 477 -23.34 -8.92 4.79
CA LYS A 477 -24.56 -9.70 5.07
C LYS A 477 -24.80 -10.88 4.13
N HIS A 478 -23.94 -11.13 3.13
CA HIS A 478 -24.07 -12.22 2.14
C HIS A 478 -25.41 -12.23 1.39
N ILE A 479 -25.98 -11.05 1.09
CA ILE A 479 -27.28 -10.93 0.40
C ILE A 479 -27.09 -10.94 -1.11
N LEU A 480 -25.96 -10.39 -1.60
CA LEU A 480 -25.67 -10.39 -3.02
C LEU A 480 -25.29 -11.80 -3.49
N PRO A 481 -25.91 -12.32 -4.57
CA PRO A 481 -25.52 -13.62 -5.12
C PRO A 481 -24.05 -13.60 -5.55
N GLN A 482 -23.37 -14.72 -5.35
CA GLN A 482 -21.96 -14.88 -5.69
C GLN A 482 -21.72 -14.59 -7.18
N TYR A 483 -20.64 -13.86 -7.50
CA TYR A 483 -20.25 -13.37 -8.83
C TYR A 483 -21.15 -12.26 -9.43
N TRP A 484 -22.42 -12.16 -9.08
CA TRP A 484 -23.27 -11.02 -9.47
C TRP A 484 -22.84 -9.72 -8.78
N ASP A 485 -22.25 -9.85 -7.60
CA ASP A 485 -21.64 -8.73 -6.88
C ASP A 485 -20.51 -8.06 -7.69
N LEU A 486 -19.65 -8.86 -8.36
CA LEU A 486 -18.58 -8.32 -9.22
C LEU A 486 -19.13 -7.65 -10.47
N LEU A 487 -20.17 -8.19 -11.10
CA LEU A 487 -20.83 -7.54 -12.24
C LEU A 487 -21.52 -6.23 -11.82
N ALA A 488 -22.20 -6.23 -10.69
CA ALA A 488 -22.84 -5.03 -10.15
C ALA A 488 -21.80 -3.95 -9.80
N LEU A 489 -20.66 -4.34 -9.23
CA LEU A 489 -19.52 -3.45 -8.99
C LEU A 489 -18.88 -2.94 -10.28
N LEU A 490 -18.84 -3.75 -11.35
CA LEU A 490 -18.36 -3.31 -12.66
C LEU A 490 -19.25 -2.19 -13.22
N LEU A 491 -20.57 -2.38 -13.20
CA LEU A 491 -21.53 -1.39 -13.66
C LEU A 491 -21.50 -0.12 -12.80
N PHE A 492 -21.41 -0.28 -11.48
CA PHE A 492 -21.20 0.83 -10.55
C PHE A 492 -19.90 1.58 -10.82
N SER A 493 -18.79 0.88 -11.04
CA SER A 493 -17.50 1.48 -11.36
C SER A 493 -17.55 2.26 -12.67
N LEU A 494 -18.24 1.71 -13.69
CA LEU A 494 -18.43 2.39 -14.98
C LEU A 494 -19.22 3.70 -14.79
N PHE A 495 -20.29 3.66 -14.00
CA PHE A 495 -21.09 4.84 -13.67
C PHE A 495 -20.26 5.89 -12.95
N VAL A 496 -19.56 5.53 -11.87
CA VAL A 496 -18.74 6.47 -11.08
C VAL A 496 -17.57 7.02 -11.88
N PHE A 497 -16.90 6.18 -12.69
CA PHE A 497 -15.81 6.61 -13.56
C PHE A 497 -16.28 7.62 -14.60
N GLY A 498 -17.46 7.39 -15.20
CA GLY A 498 -18.13 8.36 -16.09
C GLY A 498 -18.45 9.67 -15.37
N LEU A 499 -19.03 9.59 -14.17
CA LEU A 499 -19.36 10.75 -13.34
C LEU A 499 -18.11 11.57 -12.97
N ALA A 500 -17.00 10.90 -12.59
CA ALA A 500 -15.73 11.55 -12.30
C ALA A 500 -15.17 12.28 -13.53
N ILE A 501 -15.22 11.66 -14.71
CA ILE A 501 -14.76 12.30 -15.95
C ILE A 501 -15.63 13.51 -16.31
N LEU A 502 -16.94 13.44 -16.10
CA LEU A 502 -17.86 14.55 -16.38
C LEU A 502 -17.69 15.72 -15.41
N SER A 503 -17.41 15.43 -14.14
CA SER A 503 -17.25 16.44 -13.08
C SER A 503 -15.87 17.12 -13.08
N ARG A 504 -14.97 16.80 -14.03
CA ARG A 504 -13.64 17.41 -14.12
C ARG A 504 -13.71 18.93 -14.32
N LYS A 505 -12.67 19.64 -13.88
CA LYS A 505 -12.49 21.07 -14.13
C LYS A 505 -12.36 21.41 -15.62
N PRO A 506 -12.73 22.65 -16.04
CA PRO A 506 -12.47 23.11 -17.41
C PRO A 506 -10.97 23.13 -17.73
N SER A 507 -10.64 22.92 -19.01
CA SER A 507 -9.25 22.89 -19.49
C SER A 507 -8.46 24.17 -19.23
N THR A 508 -9.14 25.34 -19.25
CA THR A 508 -8.53 26.64 -18.92
C THR A 508 -8.02 26.71 -17.51
N HIS A 509 -8.77 26.17 -16.54
CA HIS A 509 -8.37 26.12 -15.13
C HIS A 509 -7.16 25.21 -14.93
N THR A 510 -7.18 24.01 -15.51
CA THR A 510 -6.08 23.05 -15.42
C THR A 510 -4.79 23.59 -16.05
N ARG A 511 -4.86 24.23 -17.23
CA ARG A 511 -3.70 24.85 -17.90
C ARG A 511 -3.06 25.92 -17.02
N ARG A 512 -3.88 26.78 -16.40
CA ARG A 512 -3.40 27.84 -15.50
C ARG A 512 -2.66 27.24 -14.30
N LEU A 513 -3.26 26.29 -13.59
CA LEU A 513 -2.65 25.68 -12.41
C LEU A 513 -1.33 24.95 -12.73
N VAL A 514 -1.30 24.21 -13.84
CA VAL A 514 -0.07 23.53 -14.28
C VAL A 514 1.02 24.54 -14.63
N ALA A 515 0.69 25.64 -15.31
CA ALA A 515 1.65 26.68 -15.63
C ALA A 515 2.20 27.37 -14.37
N GLU A 516 1.33 27.72 -13.41
CA GLU A 516 1.72 28.31 -12.13
C GLU A 516 2.65 27.37 -11.34
N HIS A 517 2.35 26.08 -11.30
CA HIS A 517 3.17 25.10 -10.60
C HIS A 517 4.54 24.89 -11.24
N VAL A 518 4.62 24.81 -12.57
CA VAL A 518 5.89 24.69 -13.33
C VAL A 518 6.76 25.94 -13.11
N GLN A 519 6.16 27.15 -13.08
CA GLN A 519 6.90 28.39 -12.82
C GLN A 519 7.45 28.44 -11.38
N GLN A 520 6.69 27.99 -10.38
CA GLN A 520 7.14 27.96 -8.99
C GLN A 520 8.29 26.97 -8.78
N THR A 521 8.22 25.78 -9.37
CA THR A 521 9.28 24.75 -9.29
C THR A 521 10.52 25.17 -10.08
N GLY A 522 10.38 25.78 -11.25
CA GLY A 522 11.51 26.31 -12.03
C GLY A 522 12.24 27.46 -11.33
N LYS A 523 11.52 28.35 -10.62
CA LYS A 523 12.15 29.40 -9.80
C LYS A 523 12.93 28.82 -8.61
N ASN A 524 12.42 27.78 -7.98
CA ASN A 524 13.13 27.12 -6.86
C ASN A 524 14.38 26.35 -7.30
N GLU A 525 14.49 25.96 -8.56
CA GLU A 525 15.71 25.34 -9.13
C GLU A 525 16.79 26.39 -9.48
N LEU A 526 16.39 27.62 -9.80
CA LEU A 526 17.33 28.72 -10.11
C LEU A 526 17.87 29.43 -8.86
N THR A 527 17.23 29.24 -7.70
CA THR A 527 17.63 29.87 -6.43
C THR A 527 18.38 28.94 -5.47
N LYS A 528 18.67 27.71 -5.91
CA LYS A 528 19.55 26.74 -5.24
C LYS A 528 20.82 26.48 -6.05
#